data_190c3f120083d535a2145dc7694868b0
#
_entry.id   190c3f120083d535a2145dc7694868b0
#
_cell.length_a   1.000
_cell.length_b   1.000
_cell.length_c   1.000
_cell.angle_alpha   90.00
_cell.angle_beta   90.00
_cell.angle_gamma   90.00
#
_symmetry.space_group_name_H-M   'P 1'
#
loop_
_entity.id
_entity.type
_entity.pdbx_description
1 polymer ?
#
loop_
_entity_poly.entity_id
_entity_poly.type
_entity_poly.pdbx_seq_one_letter_code
_entity_poly.pdbx_strand_id
1 'polypeptide(L)'
;RITNLPIGVFKKKLIGNKYVNVIELDKHLLDSSNITEGISDECKFNSSITDDCQLHFTFGMFDGDSDMLTAEMGNFITFEEMYRNNPQLVSDDKFLKKMIFHLADFISILNDNDVYHICLSPSTIIFRKGEKTPILINHGSFYLKYYNQKQLYQNQVDFVAPEVFESNTADKRSDVYSMGKFMEYLYSYKPMPLSYKKIISKATQSNPEDRYATLPEMIKDIQKK
;
A
#
# COMPACT_ATOMS: atom_id res chain seq x y z
N ARG A 1 12.60 -11.39 -7.51
CA ARG A 1 11.49 -10.44 -7.37
C ARG A 1 11.09 -10.36 -5.91
N ILE A 2 10.85 -9.13 -5.39
CA ILE A 2 10.39 -8.98 -4.01
C ILE A 2 8.86 -8.95 -3.99
N THR A 3 8.20 -8.02 -4.69
CA THR A 3 6.74 -7.97 -4.72
C THR A 3 6.20 -7.42 -6.04
N ASN A 4 5.04 -7.93 -6.45
CA ASN A 4 4.30 -7.43 -7.61
C ASN A 4 3.35 -6.33 -7.14
N LEU A 5 3.59 -5.12 -7.65
CA LEU A 5 2.77 -3.95 -7.43
C LEU A 5 1.78 -3.75 -8.57
N PRO A 6 0.71 -2.95 -8.39
CA PRO A 6 -0.15 -2.56 -9.51
C PRO A 6 0.60 -1.95 -10.70
N ILE A 7 1.63 -1.15 -10.46
CA ILE A 7 2.38 -0.44 -11.53
C ILE A 7 3.66 -1.14 -11.99
N GLY A 8 4.05 -2.25 -11.36
CA GLY A 8 5.31 -2.92 -11.72
C GLY A 8 5.80 -3.88 -10.66
N VAL A 9 7.10 -4.05 -10.53
CA VAL A 9 7.73 -4.99 -9.58
C VAL A 9 8.76 -4.27 -8.73
N PHE A 10 8.62 -4.34 -7.42
CA PHE A 10 9.68 -3.93 -6.50
C PHE A 10 10.73 -5.04 -6.41
N LYS A 11 11.98 -4.72 -6.70
CA LYS A 11 13.08 -5.69 -6.76
C LYS A 11 14.45 -5.02 -6.65
N LYS A 12 15.50 -5.83 -6.48
CA LYS A 12 16.86 -5.42 -6.77
C LYS A 12 17.16 -5.56 -8.26
N LYS A 13 17.82 -4.56 -8.83
CA LYS A 13 18.24 -4.53 -10.22
C LYS A 13 19.71 -4.10 -10.31
N LEU A 14 20.42 -4.71 -11.24
CA LEU A 14 21.78 -4.29 -11.58
C LEU A 14 21.71 -3.13 -12.56
N ILE A 15 22.18 -1.95 -12.14
CA ILE A 15 22.24 -0.75 -12.98
C ILE A 15 23.72 -0.31 -13.00
N GLY A 16 24.31 -0.31 -14.19
CA GLY A 16 25.77 -0.19 -14.31
C GLY A 16 26.44 -1.34 -13.57
N ASN A 17 27.27 -1.04 -12.57
CA ASN A 17 28.00 -2.03 -11.78
C ASN A 17 27.47 -2.16 -10.34
N LYS A 18 26.26 -1.65 -10.04
CA LYS A 18 25.69 -1.64 -8.69
C LYS A 18 24.29 -2.26 -8.65
N TYR A 19 24.03 -3.02 -7.61
CA TYR A 19 22.66 -3.44 -7.30
C TYR A 19 21.94 -2.34 -6.52
N VAL A 20 20.77 -1.94 -7.04
CA VAL A 20 19.91 -0.92 -6.46
C VAL A 20 18.51 -1.47 -6.27
N ASN A 21 17.75 -0.88 -5.34
CA ASN A 21 16.34 -1.23 -5.16
C ASN A 21 15.50 -0.34 -6.07
N VAL A 22 14.63 -0.97 -6.87
CA VAL A 22 13.80 -0.27 -7.86
C VAL A 22 12.37 -0.78 -7.84
N ILE A 23 11.45 0.07 -8.30
CA ILE A 23 10.19 -0.38 -8.89
C ILE A 23 10.42 -0.40 -10.40
N GLU A 24 10.56 -1.59 -10.96
CA GLU A 24 10.60 -1.79 -12.41
C GLU A 24 9.18 -1.66 -12.94
N LEU A 25 8.94 -0.61 -13.71
CA LEU A 25 7.61 -0.26 -14.19
C LEU A 25 7.14 -1.21 -15.29
N ASP A 26 5.84 -1.50 -15.29
CA ASP A 26 5.22 -2.32 -16.33
C ASP A 26 5.27 -1.58 -17.67
N LYS A 27 5.95 -2.16 -18.64
CA LYS A 27 6.10 -1.58 -19.99
C LYS A 27 4.77 -1.38 -20.69
N HIS A 28 3.82 -2.29 -20.49
CA HIS A 28 2.48 -2.16 -21.09
C HIS A 28 1.75 -0.92 -20.55
N LEU A 29 1.86 -0.64 -19.25
CA LEU A 29 1.32 0.60 -18.66
C LEU A 29 1.97 1.84 -19.26
N LEU A 30 3.29 1.84 -19.36
CA LEU A 30 4.05 2.97 -19.92
C LEU A 30 3.70 3.25 -21.37
N ASP A 31 3.54 2.20 -22.18
CA ASP A 31 3.26 2.31 -23.62
C ASP A 31 1.80 2.68 -23.92
N SER A 32 0.86 2.32 -23.04
CA SER A 32 -0.57 2.47 -23.29
C SER A 32 -1.22 3.66 -22.61
N SER A 33 -0.47 4.45 -21.83
CA SER A 33 -1.04 5.53 -21.04
C SER A 33 -0.04 6.66 -20.74
N ASN A 34 -0.57 7.79 -20.28
CA ASN A 34 0.24 8.92 -19.77
C ASN A 34 0.57 8.75 -18.27
N ILE A 35 0.70 7.53 -17.79
CA ILE A 35 0.91 7.22 -16.38
C ILE A 35 2.21 7.81 -15.81
N THR A 36 3.16 8.16 -16.67
CA THR A 36 4.42 8.79 -16.28
C THR A 36 4.24 10.11 -15.54
N GLU A 37 3.17 10.86 -15.83
CA GLU A 37 2.84 12.07 -15.06
C GLU A 37 2.48 11.73 -13.62
N GLY A 38 1.66 10.71 -13.42
CA GLY A 38 1.31 10.20 -12.08
C GLY A 38 2.51 9.70 -11.31
N ILE A 39 3.40 8.96 -11.97
CA ILE A 39 4.64 8.45 -11.38
C ILE A 39 5.54 9.61 -10.94
N SER A 40 5.71 10.62 -11.79
CA SER A 40 6.50 11.81 -11.47
C SER A 40 5.92 12.57 -10.28
N ASP A 41 4.60 12.73 -10.23
CA ASP A 41 3.91 13.40 -9.14
C ASP A 41 4.03 12.61 -7.82
N GLU A 42 3.93 11.28 -7.87
CA GLU A 42 4.16 10.43 -6.69
C GLU A 42 5.58 10.59 -6.16
N CYS A 43 6.59 10.59 -7.02
CA CYS A 43 7.98 10.77 -6.60
C CYS A 43 8.22 12.14 -5.94
N LYS A 44 7.63 13.21 -6.49
CA LYS A 44 7.70 14.55 -5.89
C LYS A 44 7.04 14.58 -4.52
N PHE A 45 5.86 13.98 -4.40
CA PHE A 45 5.14 13.88 -3.15
C PHE A 45 5.94 13.08 -2.11
N ASN A 46 6.45 11.91 -2.48
CA ASN A 46 7.27 11.07 -1.61
C ASN A 46 8.46 11.83 -1.03
N SER A 47 9.07 12.72 -1.81
CA SER A 47 10.20 13.55 -1.36
C SER A 47 9.78 14.65 -0.36
N SER A 48 8.50 15.00 -0.29
CA SER A 48 7.97 16.04 0.60
C SER A 48 7.61 15.53 2.00
N ILE A 49 7.57 14.21 2.21
CA ILE A 49 7.16 13.57 3.47
C ILE A 49 8.29 12.70 4.00
N THR A 50 8.57 12.80 5.29
CA THR A 50 9.49 11.91 6.01
C THR A 50 8.68 11.11 7.03
N ASP A 51 8.64 9.79 6.87
CA ASP A 51 7.96 8.85 7.76
C ASP A 51 8.62 7.48 7.65
N ASP A 52 8.59 6.69 8.73
CA ASP A 52 9.20 5.36 8.76
C ASP A 52 8.52 4.36 7.81
N CYS A 53 7.26 4.62 7.43
CA CYS A 53 6.51 3.81 6.48
C CYS A 53 6.70 4.24 5.02
N GLN A 54 7.53 5.25 4.74
CA GLN A 54 7.76 5.85 3.43
C GLN A 54 9.14 5.52 2.88
N LEU A 55 9.21 5.20 1.57
CA LEU A 55 10.44 5.23 0.79
C LEU A 55 10.39 6.41 -0.19
N HIS A 56 11.54 7.04 -0.38
CA HIS A 56 11.72 8.09 -1.37
C HIS A 56 12.23 7.50 -2.67
N PHE A 57 11.56 7.80 -3.78
CA PHE A 57 11.92 7.33 -5.11
C PHE A 57 12.24 8.48 -6.05
N THR A 58 13.14 8.22 -6.99
CA THR A 58 13.41 9.07 -8.15
C THR A 58 12.97 8.32 -9.41
N PHE A 59 12.15 8.95 -10.23
CA PHE A 59 11.72 8.40 -11.52
C PHE A 59 12.68 8.83 -12.63
N GLY A 60 13.06 7.91 -13.49
CA GLY A 60 13.92 8.21 -14.63
C GLY A 60 14.17 7.00 -15.52
N MET A 61 15.04 7.20 -16.51
CA MET A 61 15.50 6.15 -17.41
C MET A 61 16.89 5.70 -16.98
N PHE A 62 17.04 4.41 -16.67
CA PHE A 62 18.27 3.80 -16.19
C PHE A 62 18.60 2.57 -17.01
N ASP A 63 19.77 2.55 -17.65
CA ASP A 63 20.21 1.47 -18.56
C ASP A 63 19.13 1.08 -19.60
N GLY A 64 18.41 2.09 -20.12
CA GLY A 64 17.39 1.89 -21.16
C GLY A 64 15.99 1.55 -20.65
N ASP A 65 15.81 1.33 -19.35
CA ASP A 65 14.52 1.06 -18.73
C ASP A 65 14.03 2.24 -17.88
N SER A 66 12.71 2.43 -17.86
CA SER A 66 12.07 3.41 -16.98
C SER A 66 11.78 2.79 -15.62
N ASP A 67 12.37 3.32 -14.57
CA ASP A 67 12.28 2.80 -13.22
C ASP A 67 12.04 3.91 -12.19
N MET A 68 11.51 3.53 -11.03
CA MET A 68 11.56 4.34 -9.81
C MET A 68 12.68 3.79 -8.93
N LEU A 69 13.69 4.61 -8.67
CA LEU A 69 14.86 4.24 -7.87
C LEU A 69 14.76 4.76 -6.44
N THR A 70 15.03 3.92 -5.44
CA THR A 70 15.30 4.39 -4.09
C THR A 70 16.80 4.42 -3.81
N ALA A 71 17.27 5.50 -3.15
CA ALA A 71 18.65 5.62 -2.69
C ALA A 71 18.96 4.70 -1.49
N GLU A 72 17.95 4.09 -0.88
CA GLU A 72 18.14 3.18 0.24
C GLU A 72 18.74 1.86 -0.21
N MET A 73 19.91 1.52 0.34
CA MET A 73 20.75 0.40 -0.11
C MET A 73 20.46 -0.92 0.61
N GLY A 74 19.62 -0.96 1.59
CA GLY A 74 19.34 -2.15 2.38
C GLY A 74 18.70 -3.31 1.60
N ASN A 75 18.53 -4.43 2.31
CA ASN A 75 17.71 -5.54 1.82
C ASN A 75 16.28 -5.39 2.32
N PHE A 76 15.33 -5.63 1.44
CA PHE A 76 13.91 -5.65 1.75
C PHE A 76 13.35 -7.06 1.62
N ILE A 77 12.29 -7.34 2.38
CA ILE A 77 11.53 -8.58 2.31
C ILE A 77 10.05 -8.28 2.11
N THR A 78 9.33 -9.24 1.53
CA THR A 78 7.89 -9.15 1.36
C THR A 78 7.16 -9.38 2.67
N PHE A 79 5.87 -9.05 2.69
CA PHE A 79 4.96 -9.40 3.78
C PHE A 79 4.95 -10.92 4.05
N GLU A 80 4.90 -11.73 3.00
CA GLU A 80 4.93 -13.18 3.09
C GLU A 80 6.24 -13.69 3.71
N GLU A 81 7.39 -13.14 3.28
CA GLU A 81 8.69 -13.48 3.85
C GLU A 81 8.80 -13.10 5.31
N MET A 82 8.22 -11.96 5.71
CA MET A 82 8.16 -11.55 7.11
C MET A 82 7.49 -12.64 7.96
N TYR A 83 6.33 -13.13 7.55
CA TYR A 83 5.61 -14.17 8.27
C TYR A 83 6.32 -15.53 8.22
N ARG A 84 6.86 -15.90 7.06
CA ARG A 84 7.63 -17.15 6.92
C ARG A 84 8.85 -17.21 7.84
N ASN A 85 9.56 -16.08 7.97
CA ASN A 85 10.73 -15.98 8.82
C ASN A 85 10.38 -15.83 10.31
N ASN A 86 9.16 -15.41 10.63
CA ASN A 86 8.67 -15.17 11.99
C ASN A 86 7.25 -15.71 12.15
N PRO A 87 7.04 -17.05 12.08
CA PRO A 87 5.67 -17.62 12.06
C PRO A 87 4.82 -17.25 13.26
N GLN A 88 5.43 -16.95 14.41
CA GLN A 88 4.74 -16.51 15.60
C GLN A 88 3.99 -15.16 15.44
N LEU A 89 4.40 -14.34 14.47
CA LEU A 89 3.77 -13.02 14.26
C LEU A 89 2.31 -13.13 13.76
N VAL A 90 1.97 -14.22 13.07
CA VAL A 90 0.61 -14.46 12.56
C VAL A 90 -0.42 -14.46 13.69
N SER A 91 -0.05 -14.91 14.88
CA SER A 91 -0.92 -14.97 16.05
C SER A 91 -0.60 -13.93 17.14
N ASP A 92 0.35 -13.05 16.89
CA ASP A 92 0.75 -11.99 17.84
C ASP A 92 -0.13 -10.74 17.65
N ASP A 93 -1.18 -10.61 18.47
CA ASP A 93 -2.09 -9.46 18.44
C ASP A 93 -1.37 -8.12 18.64
N LYS A 94 -0.36 -8.08 19.49
CA LYS A 94 0.42 -6.86 19.73
C LYS A 94 1.15 -6.40 18.46
N PHE A 95 1.75 -7.34 17.74
CA PHE A 95 2.40 -7.06 16.45
C PHE A 95 1.38 -6.60 15.42
N LEU A 96 0.24 -7.31 15.28
CA LEU A 96 -0.81 -6.96 14.31
C LEU A 96 -1.39 -5.57 14.58
N LYS A 97 -1.72 -5.25 15.84
CA LYS A 97 -2.21 -3.93 16.23
C LYS A 97 -1.19 -2.83 15.94
N LYS A 98 0.07 -3.05 16.29
CA LYS A 98 1.14 -2.08 16.06
C LYS A 98 1.31 -1.78 14.55
N MET A 99 1.26 -2.81 13.71
CA MET A 99 1.33 -2.67 12.27
C MET A 99 0.13 -1.88 11.72
N ILE A 100 -1.08 -2.23 12.14
CA ILE A 100 -2.31 -1.51 11.75
C ILE A 100 -2.21 -0.04 12.14
N PHE A 101 -1.76 0.28 13.35
CA PHE A 101 -1.65 1.66 13.81
C PHE A 101 -0.59 2.45 13.06
N HIS A 102 0.57 1.87 12.79
CA HIS A 102 1.60 2.51 11.95
C HIS A 102 1.09 2.83 10.55
N LEU A 103 0.43 1.87 9.90
CA LEU A 103 -0.14 2.07 8.58
C LEU A 103 -1.26 3.10 8.57
N ALA A 104 -2.15 3.06 9.56
CA ALA A 104 -3.24 4.03 9.67
C ALA A 104 -2.73 5.45 9.91
N ASP A 105 -1.75 5.63 10.77
CA ASP A 105 -1.13 6.95 11.01
C ASP A 105 -0.48 7.49 9.74
N PHE A 106 0.27 6.66 9.03
CA PHE A 106 0.89 7.04 7.77
C PHE A 106 -0.14 7.40 6.69
N ILE A 107 -1.16 6.55 6.50
CA ILE A 107 -2.21 6.80 5.50
C ILE A 107 -3.00 8.07 5.88
N SER A 108 -3.18 8.36 7.17
CA SER A 108 -3.81 9.61 7.61
C SER A 108 -3.00 10.84 7.20
N ILE A 109 -1.68 10.76 7.23
CA ILE A 109 -0.80 11.82 6.71
C ILE A 109 -0.98 11.97 5.20
N LEU A 110 -1.07 10.87 4.46
CA LEU A 110 -1.38 10.92 3.02
C LEU A 110 -2.73 11.62 2.80
N ASN A 111 -3.76 11.20 3.52
CA ASN A 111 -5.12 11.75 3.39
C ASN A 111 -5.19 13.25 3.70
N ASP A 112 -4.44 13.72 4.68
CA ASP A 112 -4.35 15.16 5.02
C ASP A 112 -3.70 15.99 3.89
N ASN A 113 -2.98 15.34 2.99
CA ASN A 113 -2.38 15.93 1.80
C ASN A 113 -3.14 15.58 0.51
N ASP A 114 -4.41 15.17 0.62
CA ASP A 114 -5.25 14.76 -0.51
C ASP A 114 -4.67 13.61 -1.35
N VAL A 115 -3.88 12.74 -0.71
CA VAL A 115 -3.36 11.52 -1.29
C VAL A 115 -4.03 10.32 -0.64
N TYR A 116 -4.46 9.36 -1.46
CA TYR A 116 -5.14 8.14 -1.03
C TYR A 116 -4.37 6.94 -1.54
N HIS A 117 -4.08 5.99 -0.65
CA HIS A 117 -3.31 4.81 -1.03
C HIS A 117 -4.13 3.83 -1.87
N ILE A 118 -5.42 3.71 -1.59
CA ILE A 118 -6.42 2.90 -2.31
C ILE A 118 -6.26 1.40 -2.09
N CYS A 119 -5.06 0.84 -2.16
CA CYS A 119 -4.83 -0.60 -2.16
C CYS A 119 -3.87 -1.05 -1.06
N LEU A 120 -4.30 -0.94 0.19
CA LEU A 120 -3.57 -1.51 1.32
C LEU A 120 -3.70 -3.04 1.27
N SER A 121 -2.64 -3.72 0.91
CA SER A 121 -2.62 -5.17 0.72
C SER A 121 -1.24 -5.74 1.04
N PRO A 122 -1.11 -7.07 1.22
CA PRO A 122 0.20 -7.68 1.42
C PRO A 122 1.20 -7.39 0.28
N SER A 123 0.72 -7.14 -0.94
CA SER A 123 1.60 -6.86 -2.09
C SER A 123 2.16 -5.44 -2.11
N THR A 124 1.55 -4.50 -1.41
CA THR A 124 2.01 -3.10 -1.34
C THR A 124 2.80 -2.77 -0.06
N ILE A 125 3.04 -3.79 0.77
CA ILE A 125 3.79 -3.67 2.01
C ILE A 125 5.10 -4.45 1.90
N ILE A 126 6.20 -3.78 2.25
CA ILE A 126 7.52 -4.39 2.38
C ILE A 126 8.11 -4.04 3.74
N PHE A 127 9.18 -4.75 4.11
CA PHE A 127 9.91 -4.50 5.35
C PHE A 127 11.40 -4.44 5.05
N ARG A 128 12.14 -3.62 5.79
CA ARG A 128 13.59 -3.76 5.83
C ARG A 128 13.92 -5.08 6.52
N LYS A 129 14.84 -5.85 5.95
CA LYS A 129 15.26 -7.13 6.52
C LYS A 129 15.71 -6.94 7.97
N GLY A 130 15.12 -7.71 8.88
CA GLY A 130 15.40 -7.62 10.32
C GLY A 130 14.56 -6.59 11.08
N GLU A 131 13.76 -5.78 10.40
CA GLU A 131 12.85 -4.81 11.00
C GLU A 131 11.38 -5.25 10.89
N LYS A 132 10.53 -4.71 11.77
CA LYS A 132 9.10 -5.04 11.84
C LYS A 132 8.18 -3.87 11.49
N THR A 133 8.73 -2.70 11.18
CA THR A 133 7.95 -1.55 10.74
C THR A 133 7.55 -1.72 9.28
N PRO A 134 6.25 -1.70 8.96
CA PRO A 134 5.82 -1.82 7.57
C PRO A 134 6.20 -0.58 6.76
N ILE A 135 6.55 -0.79 5.50
CA ILE A 135 6.74 0.27 4.51
C ILE A 135 5.65 0.10 3.47
N LEU A 136 4.92 1.18 3.20
CA LEU A 136 3.83 1.20 2.24
C LEU A 136 4.28 1.91 0.97
N ILE A 137 4.15 1.23 -0.16
CA ILE A 137 4.58 1.74 -1.47
C ILE A 137 3.45 1.74 -2.47
N ASN A 138 3.57 2.54 -3.52
CA ASN A 138 2.63 2.65 -4.63
C ASN A 138 1.28 3.27 -4.21
N HIS A 139 1.28 4.59 -3.99
CA HIS A 139 0.07 5.33 -3.58
C HIS A 139 -0.86 5.56 -4.77
N GLY A 140 -1.99 4.84 -4.78
CA GLY A 140 -2.84 4.65 -5.94
C GLY A 140 -3.52 5.88 -6.51
N SER A 141 -3.78 6.93 -5.69
CA SER A 141 -4.50 8.12 -6.17
C SER A 141 -3.74 8.90 -7.25
N PHE A 142 -2.42 8.73 -7.35
CA PHE A 142 -1.63 9.30 -8.45
C PHE A 142 -1.94 8.70 -9.82
N TYR A 143 -2.66 7.56 -9.87
CA TYR A 143 -2.93 6.80 -11.10
C TYR A 143 -4.40 6.77 -11.51
N LEU A 144 -5.30 7.35 -10.70
CA LEU A 144 -6.75 7.30 -10.91
C LEU A 144 -7.20 7.76 -12.30
N LYS A 145 -6.61 8.83 -12.82
CA LYS A 145 -7.01 9.43 -14.09
C LYS A 145 -6.20 8.98 -15.31
N TYR A 146 -5.19 8.14 -15.11
CA TYR A 146 -4.27 7.75 -16.18
C TYR A 146 -4.47 6.34 -16.70
N TYR A 147 -5.17 5.47 -15.97
CA TYR A 147 -5.32 4.07 -16.35
C TYR A 147 -6.62 3.47 -15.84
N ASN A 148 -7.09 2.41 -16.51
CA ASN A 148 -8.27 1.65 -16.09
C ASN A 148 -8.00 0.96 -14.75
N GLN A 149 -8.79 1.31 -13.73
CA GLN A 149 -8.56 0.85 -12.35
C GLN A 149 -8.85 -0.65 -12.17
N LYS A 150 -9.79 -1.23 -12.92
CA LYS A 150 -10.04 -2.68 -12.90
C LYS A 150 -8.85 -3.47 -13.41
N GLN A 151 -8.18 -2.97 -14.46
CA GLN A 151 -6.95 -3.60 -14.97
C GLN A 151 -5.77 -3.39 -14.03
N LEU A 152 -5.63 -2.18 -13.48
CA LEU A 152 -4.55 -1.84 -12.56
C LEU A 152 -4.54 -2.73 -11.32
N TYR A 153 -5.71 -2.98 -10.74
CA TYR A 153 -5.87 -3.73 -9.49
C TYR A 153 -6.41 -5.15 -9.69
N GLN A 154 -6.28 -5.72 -10.87
CA GLN A 154 -6.82 -7.06 -11.18
C GLN A 154 -6.36 -8.17 -10.22
N ASN A 155 -5.17 -8.04 -9.63
CA ASN A 155 -4.59 -9.01 -8.71
C ASN A 155 -4.82 -8.67 -7.23
N GLN A 156 -5.38 -7.48 -6.92
CA GLN A 156 -5.63 -6.99 -5.57
C GLN A 156 -7.07 -6.47 -5.41
N VAL A 157 -7.99 -6.93 -6.23
CA VAL A 157 -9.37 -6.41 -6.31
C VAL A 157 -10.10 -6.42 -4.97
N ASP A 158 -9.87 -7.42 -4.13
CA ASP A 158 -10.54 -7.56 -2.84
C ASP A 158 -10.18 -6.45 -1.83
N PHE A 159 -9.04 -5.79 -2.02
CA PHE A 159 -8.57 -4.73 -1.13
C PHE A 159 -8.99 -3.32 -1.56
N VAL A 160 -9.67 -3.19 -2.69
CA VAL A 160 -10.00 -1.90 -3.31
C VAL A 160 -11.49 -1.63 -3.21
N ALA A 161 -11.84 -0.41 -2.78
CA ALA A 161 -13.22 0.01 -2.61
C ALA A 161 -13.99 0.05 -3.94
N PRO A 162 -15.31 -0.28 -3.94
CA PRO A 162 -16.11 -0.36 -5.16
C PRO A 162 -16.11 0.91 -6.01
N GLU A 163 -16.16 2.10 -5.38
CA GLU A 163 -16.21 3.39 -6.08
C GLU A 163 -14.98 3.65 -6.94
N VAL A 164 -13.84 3.05 -6.61
CA VAL A 164 -12.61 3.16 -7.41
C VAL A 164 -12.81 2.54 -8.78
N PHE A 165 -13.51 1.40 -8.84
CA PHE A 165 -13.81 0.71 -10.09
C PHE A 165 -15.00 1.30 -10.84
N GLU A 166 -16.03 1.73 -10.10
CA GLU A 166 -17.30 2.19 -10.69
C GLU A 166 -17.21 3.61 -11.22
N SER A 167 -16.45 4.48 -10.55
CA SER A 167 -16.43 5.93 -10.83
C SER A 167 -15.03 6.52 -10.98
N ASN A 168 -13.96 5.74 -10.91
CA ASN A 168 -12.57 6.24 -10.87
C ASN A 168 -12.37 7.33 -9.81
N THR A 169 -13.01 7.17 -8.64
CA THR A 169 -12.92 8.12 -7.53
C THR A 169 -12.37 7.45 -6.30
N ALA A 170 -11.65 8.21 -5.48
CA ALA A 170 -11.18 7.80 -4.17
C ALA A 170 -11.14 8.99 -3.22
N ASP A 171 -11.43 8.72 -1.96
CA ASP A 171 -11.18 9.65 -0.87
C ASP A 171 -10.70 8.87 0.37
N LYS A 172 -10.61 9.54 1.52
CA LYS A 172 -10.19 8.91 2.77
C LYS A 172 -11.05 7.71 3.20
N ARG A 173 -12.31 7.62 2.76
CA ARG A 173 -13.20 6.48 3.03
C ARG A 173 -12.86 5.27 2.17
N SER A 174 -12.23 5.46 1.03
CA SER A 174 -11.66 4.36 0.22
C SER A 174 -10.50 3.68 0.97
N ASP A 175 -9.69 4.43 1.69
CA ASP A 175 -8.64 3.89 2.55
C ASP A 175 -9.19 3.20 3.81
N VAL A 176 -10.31 3.67 4.34
CA VAL A 176 -11.06 2.97 5.41
C VAL A 176 -11.51 1.59 4.94
N TYR A 177 -12.09 1.48 3.74
CA TYR A 177 -12.49 0.21 3.15
C TYR A 177 -11.29 -0.73 3.01
N SER A 178 -10.22 -0.25 2.43
CA SER A 178 -8.99 -1.04 2.20
C SER A 178 -8.38 -1.52 3.53
N MET A 179 -8.35 -0.68 4.57
CA MET A 179 -7.92 -1.07 5.91
C MET A 179 -8.79 -2.18 6.49
N GLY A 180 -10.11 -2.11 6.32
CA GLY A 180 -11.03 -3.16 6.75
C GLY A 180 -10.74 -4.50 6.08
N LYS A 181 -10.50 -4.50 4.78
CA LYS A 181 -10.12 -5.70 4.01
C LYS A 181 -8.75 -6.24 4.41
N PHE A 182 -7.81 -5.37 4.68
CA PHE A 182 -6.48 -5.75 5.17
C PHE A 182 -6.56 -6.40 6.56
N MET A 183 -7.36 -5.86 7.47
CA MET A 183 -7.60 -6.48 8.78
C MET A 183 -8.26 -7.86 8.64
N GLU A 184 -9.24 -8.01 7.76
CA GLU A 184 -9.86 -9.29 7.45
C GLU A 184 -8.81 -10.32 6.99
N TYR A 185 -7.89 -9.91 6.13
CA TYR A 185 -6.77 -10.74 5.69
C TYR A 185 -5.85 -11.13 6.87
N LEU A 186 -5.45 -10.19 7.71
CA LEU A 186 -4.56 -10.45 8.86
C LEU A 186 -5.15 -11.46 9.83
N TYR A 187 -6.46 -11.43 10.03
CA TYR A 187 -7.18 -12.32 10.94
C TYR A 187 -7.74 -13.57 10.25
N SER A 188 -7.44 -13.83 8.99
CA SER A 188 -7.87 -15.05 8.30
C SER A 188 -7.19 -16.33 8.81
N TYR A 189 -6.06 -16.18 9.50
CA TYR A 189 -5.25 -17.29 10.03
C TYR A 189 -5.45 -17.54 11.55
N LYS A 190 -6.32 -16.80 12.19
CA LYS A 190 -6.61 -16.92 13.62
C LYS A 190 -8.03 -16.45 13.92
N PRO A 191 -8.61 -16.85 15.08
CA PRO A 191 -9.91 -16.35 15.49
C PRO A 191 -9.92 -14.83 15.61
N MET A 192 -10.91 -14.19 14.99
CA MET A 192 -11.08 -12.75 15.02
C MET A 192 -11.98 -12.36 16.22
N PRO A 193 -11.58 -11.37 17.05
CA PRO A 193 -12.45 -10.83 18.07
C PRO A 193 -13.78 -10.33 17.49
N LEU A 194 -14.89 -10.56 18.19
CA LEU A 194 -16.23 -10.14 17.71
C LEU A 194 -16.31 -8.64 17.50
N SER A 195 -15.61 -7.86 18.33
CA SER A 195 -15.51 -6.41 18.19
C SER A 195 -14.87 -6.00 16.86
N TYR A 196 -13.86 -6.74 16.39
CA TYR A 196 -13.19 -6.46 15.12
C TYR A 196 -14.09 -6.82 13.93
N LYS A 197 -14.89 -7.87 14.04
CA LYS A 197 -15.89 -8.20 13.00
C LYS A 197 -16.85 -7.03 12.75
N LYS A 198 -17.32 -6.36 13.82
CA LYS A 198 -18.18 -5.17 13.70
C LYS A 198 -17.47 -3.99 13.08
N ILE A 199 -16.21 -3.74 13.45
CA ILE A 199 -15.40 -2.65 12.89
C ILE A 199 -15.16 -2.89 11.41
N ILE A 200 -14.76 -4.09 11.02
CA ILE A 200 -14.53 -4.47 9.63
C ILE A 200 -15.81 -4.37 8.81
N SER A 201 -16.94 -4.85 9.34
CA SER A 201 -18.23 -4.75 8.67
C SER A 201 -18.62 -3.30 8.38
N LYS A 202 -18.41 -2.38 9.32
CA LYS A 202 -18.66 -0.96 9.09
C LYS A 202 -17.69 -0.38 8.07
N ALA A 203 -16.39 -0.67 8.21
CA ALA A 203 -15.36 -0.14 7.31
C ALA A 203 -15.55 -0.57 5.86
N THR A 204 -16.12 -1.75 5.63
CA THR A 204 -16.24 -2.36 4.30
C THR A 204 -17.64 -2.26 3.69
N GLN A 205 -18.47 -1.34 4.16
CA GLN A 205 -19.77 -1.06 3.55
C GLN A 205 -19.58 -0.61 2.10
N SER A 206 -20.48 -1.03 1.22
CA SER A 206 -20.42 -0.67 -0.21
C SER A 206 -20.57 0.83 -0.42
N ASN A 207 -21.52 1.46 0.30
CA ASN A 207 -21.69 2.90 0.27
C ASN A 207 -20.65 3.59 1.19
N PRO A 208 -19.81 4.50 0.67
CA PRO A 208 -18.83 5.22 1.49
C PRO A 208 -19.44 5.99 2.67
N GLU A 209 -20.69 6.48 2.52
CA GLU A 209 -21.40 7.21 3.59
C GLU A 209 -21.68 6.34 4.84
N ASP A 210 -21.75 5.02 4.67
CA ASP A 210 -22.03 4.08 5.76
C ASP A 210 -20.76 3.59 6.48
N ARG A 211 -19.58 3.99 5.99
CA ARG A 211 -18.28 3.67 6.59
C ARG A 211 -17.89 4.67 7.68
N TYR A 212 -16.76 4.40 8.33
CA TYR A 212 -16.07 5.46 9.09
C TYR A 212 -15.69 6.60 8.15
N ALA A 213 -15.86 7.84 8.62
CA ALA A 213 -15.50 9.02 7.82
C ALA A 213 -13.98 9.15 7.62
N THR A 214 -13.19 8.66 8.59
CA THR A 214 -11.72 8.74 8.59
C THR A 214 -11.10 7.48 9.22
N LEU A 215 -9.84 7.21 8.88
CA LEU A 215 -9.07 6.18 9.56
C LEU A 215 -8.91 6.43 11.07
N PRO A 216 -8.62 7.65 11.56
CA PRO A 216 -8.57 7.92 12.98
C PRO A 216 -9.84 7.52 13.75
N GLU A 217 -11.03 7.71 13.18
CA GLU A 217 -12.29 7.26 13.78
C GLU A 217 -12.35 5.74 13.91
N MET A 218 -11.96 5.02 12.86
CA MET A 218 -11.88 3.56 12.86
C MET A 218 -10.88 3.07 13.92
N ILE A 219 -9.71 3.68 14.00
CA ILE A 219 -8.66 3.33 14.97
C ILE A 219 -9.13 3.53 16.41
N LYS A 220 -9.88 4.59 16.71
CA LYS A 220 -10.47 4.79 18.04
C LYS A 220 -11.32 3.60 18.49
N ASP A 221 -12.10 3.02 17.58
CA ASP A 221 -12.91 1.85 17.90
C ASP A 221 -12.05 0.59 18.14
N ILE A 222 -10.92 0.45 17.47
CA ILE A 222 -9.94 -0.62 17.72
C ILE A 222 -9.27 -0.43 19.09
N GLN A 223 -8.90 0.80 19.45
CA GLN A 223 -8.22 1.11 20.71
C GLN A 223 -9.08 0.91 21.95
N LYS A 224 -10.41 1.06 21.86
CA LYS A 224 -11.36 0.86 22.94
C LYS A 224 -11.53 -0.62 23.36
N LYS A 225 -10.93 -1.52 22.62
CA LYS A 225 -11.04 -2.99 22.78
C LYS A 225 -9.68 -3.60 23.12
#